data_ce38055d1b0c43418c8171064abe8824
#
_entry.id   ce38055d1b0c43418c8171064abe8824
#
_cell.length_a   1.000
_cell.length_b   1.000
_cell.length_c   1.000
_cell.angle_alpha   90.00
_cell.angle_beta   90.00
_cell.angle_gamma   90.00
#
_symmetry.space_group_name_H-M   'P 1'
#
loop_
_entity.id
_entity.type
_entity.pdbx_description
1 polymer ?
#
loop_
_entity_poly.entity_id
_entity_poly.type
_entity_poly.pdbx_seq_one_letter_code
_entity_poly.pdbx_strand_id
1 'polypeptide(L)'
;MTANFRSDNETPVAPAIMQAIVDANQGTAWAYADDDWSKRLNQVFSELFRTDAIVLPVSTGTVANSVALATVTPPWGSVFCHSGAHIYGDECGAPEFFGDGLRLVPLTGENGKITPIALEHAVRANEGHGVHSYKPSAMSLTQATEAGTIYSIDEVQSLCDSAHALGMKTHMDGARFGNAIASLGCHPAEVTVEAGIDMLSFGASKNGCMAAEALVIFNQSANHETAERLRERSGALLGKMRYVSAQLVAEVEVDRWLAECVITKDSRDKLRNYQIVGICRGGDMSMDMLPILISQSAAEEMQKL
;
A
#
# COMPACT_ATOMS: atom_id res chain seq x y z
N MET A 1 -12.24 18.73 -20.39
CA MET A 1 -10.93 18.09 -20.15
C MET A 1 -11.06 16.67 -20.66
N THR A 2 -10.15 16.22 -21.53
CA THR A 2 -10.06 14.80 -21.93
C THR A 2 -9.62 14.00 -20.72
N ALA A 3 -10.35 12.94 -20.38
CA ALA A 3 -9.97 12.03 -19.31
C ALA A 3 -8.64 11.35 -19.68
N ASN A 4 -7.67 11.36 -18.77
CA ASN A 4 -6.40 10.67 -18.93
C ASN A 4 -6.39 9.43 -18.04
N PHE A 5 -6.36 8.25 -18.65
CA PHE A 5 -6.32 6.95 -17.97
C PHE A 5 -4.94 6.30 -18.02
N ARG A 6 -3.88 7.09 -18.28
CA ARG A 6 -2.54 6.55 -18.45
C ARG A 6 -1.91 6.13 -17.12
N SER A 7 -2.03 6.98 -16.10
CA SER A 7 -1.48 6.69 -14.78
C SER A 7 -2.22 7.48 -13.69
N ASP A 8 -2.49 6.86 -12.55
CA ASP A 8 -3.01 7.54 -11.36
C ASP A 8 -1.97 8.50 -10.72
N ASN A 9 -0.68 8.33 -11.03
CA ASN A 9 0.38 9.29 -10.64
C ASN A 9 0.34 10.62 -11.43
N GLU A 10 -0.45 10.72 -12.50
CA GLU A 10 -0.56 11.93 -13.32
C GLU A 10 -1.77 12.81 -12.96
N THR A 11 -2.55 12.38 -11.98
CA THR A 11 -3.69 13.16 -11.51
C THR A 11 -3.25 14.40 -10.73
N PRO A 12 -4.00 15.51 -10.80
CA PRO A 12 -3.70 16.67 -9.98
C PRO A 12 -3.95 16.36 -8.49
N VAL A 13 -3.27 17.12 -7.63
CA VAL A 13 -3.52 17.07 -6.20
C VAL A 13 -4.94 17.53 -5.89
N ALA A 14 -5.60 16.82 -4.98
CA ALA A 14 -6.95 17.16 -4.56
C ALA A 14 -7.01 18.54 -3.87
N PRO A 15 -8.05 19.37 -4.15
CA PRO A 15 -8.11 20.75 -3.61
C PRO A 15 -8.00 20.84 -2.09
N ALA A 16 -8.57 19.87 -1.33
CA ALA A 16 -8.44 19.94 0.12
C ALA A 16 -7.07 19.47 0.63
N ILE A 17 -6.39 18.60 -0.10
CA ILE A 17 -4.99 18.26 0.20
C ILE A 17 -4.11 19.51 -0.02
N MET A 18 -4.32 20.23 -1.11
CA MET A 18 -3.65 21.51 -1.32
C MET A 18 -3.94 22.51 -0.21
N GLN A 19 -5.20 22.59 0.26
CA GLN A 19 -5.56 23.46 1.38
C GLN A 19 -4.85 23.04 2.67
N ALA A 20 -4.79 21.74 2.97
CA ALA A 20 -4.06 21.24 4.15
C ALA A 20 -2.56 21.60 4.12
N ILE A 21 -1.94 21.56 2.94
CA ILE A 21 -0.55 22.01 2.76
C ILE A 21 -0.43 23.52 3.06
N VAL A 22 -1.37 24.33 2.58
CA VAL A 22 -1.42 25.78 2.84
C VAL A 22 -1.62 26.04 4.34
N ASP A 23 -2.49 25.30 5.01
CA ASP A 23 -2.75 25.41 6.45
C ASP A 23 -1.52 25.00 7.27
N ALA A 24 -0.82 23.94 6.87
CA ALA A 24 0.44 23.54 7.47
C ALA A 24 1.57 24.56 7.28
N ASN A 25 1.44 25.50 6.33
CA ASN A 25 2.43 26.54 6.06
C ASN A 25 2.29 27.79 6.97
N GLN A 26 1.63 27.66 8.11
CA GLN A 26 1.46 28.74 9.08
C GLN A 26 2.56 28.68 10.16
N GLY A 27 3.22 29.82 10.40
CA GLY A 27 4.21 29.94 11.46
C GLY A 27 5.40 28.97 11.37
N THR A 28 6.04 28.77 12.53
CA THR A 28 7.13 27.80 12.70
C THR A 28 6.62 26.56 13.41
N ALA A 29 7.18 25.39 13.08
CA ALA A 29 6.88 24.12 13.74
C ALA A 29 8.18 23.34 13.97
N TRP A 30 8.16 22.42 14.93
CA TRP A 30 9.25 21.49 15.16
C TRP A 30 9.56 20.67 13.91
N ALA A 31 10.83 20.33 13.73
CA ALA A 31 11.31 19.55 12.58
C ALA A 31 11.18 18.06 12.82
N TYR A 32 11.40 17.25 11.74
CA TYR A 32 11.58 15.80 11.80
C TYR A 32 10.42 15.05 12.46
N ALA A 33 9.18 15.39 12.07
CA ALA A 33 7.93 14.81 12.57
C ALA A 33 7.62 15.08 14.05
N ASP A 34 8.25 16.06 14.69
CA ASP A 34 7.89 16.51 16.04
C ASP A 34 6.88 17.68 16.06
N ASP A 35 6.30 17.97 14.90
CA ASP A 35 5.22 18.96 14.71
C ASP A 35 3.83 18.40 15.07
N ASP A 36 2.87 19.30 15.24
CA ASP A 36 1.51 18.92 15.65
C ASP A 36 0.76 18.09 14.62
N TRP A 37 1.01 18.29 13.32
CA TRP A 37 0.42 17.49 12.27
C TRP A 37 0.89 16.03 12.35
N SER A 38 2.19 15.86 12.55
CA SER A 38 2.80 14.52 12.66
C SER A 38 2.36 13.79 13.92
N LYS A 39 2.26 14.51 15.05
CA LYS A 39 1.76 13.93 16.32
C LYS A 39 0.32 13.48 16.25
N ARG A 40 -0.49 14.12 15.41
CA ARG A 40 -1.90 13.79 15.23
C ARG A 40 -2.12 12.49 14.42
N LEU A 41 -1.14 12.08 13.61
CA LEU A 41 -1.28 10.91 12.72
C LEU A 41 -1.65 9.63 13.49
N ASN A 42 -0.97 9.34 14.60
CA ASN A 42 -1.25 8.11 15.35
C ASN A 42 -2.72 8.09 15.84
N GLN A 43 -3.25 9.21 16.29
CA GLN A 43 -4.66 9.29 16.71
C GLN A 43 -5.59 9.06 15.53
N VAL A 44 -5.42 9.81 14.44
CA VAL A 44 -6.31 9.77 13.27
C VAL A 44 -6.35 8.37 12.65
N PHE A 45 -5.17 7.74 12.53
CA PHE A 45 -5.09 6.37 11.99
C PHE A 45 -5.58 5.31 12.99
N SER A 46 -5.39 5.51 14.31
CA SER A 46 -5.95 4.60 15.32
C SER A 46 -7.48 4.63 15.30
N GLU A 47 -8.09 5.80 15.10
CA GLU A 47 -9.53 5.94 14.91
C GLU A 47 -9.99 5.27 13.61
N LEU A 48 -9.27 5.49 12.49
CA LEU A 48 -9.54 4.87 11.19
C LEU A 48 -9.51 3.35 11.25
N PHE A 49 -8.53 2.77 11.93
CA PHE A 49 -8.35 1.31 11.99
C PHE A 49 -8.90 0.66 13.27
N ARG A 50 -9.57 1.44 14.13
CA ARG A 50 -10.18 0.96 15.41
C ARG A 50 -9.19 0.22 16.31
N THR A 51 -7.92 0.59 16.26
CA THR A 51 -6.86 -0.07 17.02
C THR A 51 -5.67 0.88 17.21
N ASP A 52 -4.79 0.57 18.16
CA ASP A 52 -3.54 1.30 18.30
C ASP A 52 -2.70 1.19 17.03
N ALA A 53 -2.37 2.34 16.44
CA ALA A 53 -1.54 2.45 15.24
C ALA A 53 -0.38 3.42 15.46
N ILE A 54 0.83 2.98 15.09
CA ILE A 54 2.00 3.85 14.97
C ILE A 54 2.17 4.17 13.50
N VAL A 55 2.23 5.46 13.17
CA VAL A 55 2.24 5.95 11.78
C VAL A 55 3.53 6.69 11.50
N LEU A 56 4.28 6.19 10.55
CA LEU A 56 5.53 6.81 10.08
C LEU A 56 5.28 7.41 8.69
N PRO A 57 5.09 8.73 8.56
CA PRO A 57 4.92 9.37 7.27
C PRO A 57 6.21 9.30 6.46
N VAL A 58 6.07 9.02 5.17
CA VAL A 58 7.15 8.94 4.17
C VAL A 58 6.69 9.56 2.85
N SER A 59 7.61 9.76 1.91
CA SER A 59 7.30 10.43 0.65
C SER A 59 6.93 9.49 -0.51
N THR A 60 7.22 8.19 -0.40
CA THR A 60 6.97 7.21 -1.48
C THR A 60 6.56 5.85 -0.92
N GLY A 61 5.75 5.10 -1.71
CA GLY A 61 5.37 3.73 -1.39
C GLY A 61 6.56 2.79 -1.30
N THR A 62 7.56 2.95 -2.18
CA THR A 62 8.80 2.17 -2.17
C THR A 62 9.54 2.28 -0.82
N VAL A 63 9.60 3.48 -0.24
CA VAL A 63 10.18 3.64 1.10
C VAL A 63 9.31 2.98 2.17
N ALA A 64 7.98 3.16 2.11
CA ALA A 64 7.06 2.51 3.05
C ALA A 64 7.25 1.00 3.05
N ASN A 65 7.22 0.38 1.86
CA ASN A 65 7.43 -1.06 1.67
C ASN A 65 8.80 -1.52 2.19
N SER A 66 9.86 -0.82 1.79
CA SER A 66 11.23 -1.19 2.17
C SER A 66 11.45 -1.11 3.68
N VAL A 67 10.98 -0.04 4.33
CA VAL A 67 11.09 0.13 5.78
C VAL A 67 10.23 -0.91 6.52
N ALA A 68 9.00 -1.16 6.05
CA ALA A 68 8.14 -2.18 6.63
C ALA A 68 8.82 -3.55 6.63
N LEU A 69 9.25 -4.01 5.47
CA LEU A 69 9.85 -5.32 5.29
C LEU A 69 11.19 -5.47 6.04
N ALA A 70 12.04 -4.44 5.98
CA ALA A 70 13.30 -4.42 6.72
C ALA A 70 13.13 -4.40 8.25
N THR A 71 12.01 -3.88 8.75
CA THR A 71 11.73 -3.85 10.20
C THR A 71 11.50 -5.24 10.78
N VAL A 72 10.94 -6.17 9.99
CA VAL A 72 10.51 -7.50 10.46
C VAL A 72 11.33 -8.65 9.87
N THR A 73 12.21 -8.35 8.91
CA THR A 73 12.98 -9.36 8.19
C THR A 73 14.48 -9.15 8.44
N PRO A 74 15.18 -10.08 9.09
CA PRO A 74 16.63 -9.97 9.26
C PRO A 74 17.35 -10.15 7.90
N PRO A 75 18.64 -9.80 7.77
CA PRO A 75 19.43 -9.95 6.54
C PRO A 75 19.41 -11.36 5.92
N TRP A 76 19.23 -12.39 6.73
CA TRP A 76 19.11 -13.80 6.33
C TRP A 76 17.64 -14.25 6.26
N GLY A 77 16.70 -13.30 6.29
CA GLY A 77 15.28 -13.58 6.21
C GLY A 77 14.74 -13.57 4.78
N SER A 78 13.58 -14.17 4.60
CA SER A 78 12.84 -14.13 3.34
C SER A 78 11.44 -13.56 3.52
N VAL A 79 11.01 -12.85 2.47
CA VAL A 79 9.66 -12.28 2.32
C VAL A 79 9.00 -12.95 1.13
N PHE A 80 7.83 -13.53 1.34
CA PHE A 80 7.04 -14.18 0.29
C PHE A 80 6.02 -13.19 -0.27
N CYS A 81 5.97 -13.06 -1.59
CA CYS A 81 5.05 -12.15 -2.28
C CYS A 81 4.63 -12.73 -3.64
N HIS A 82 3.62 -12.15 -4.27
CA HIS A 82 3.28 -12.54 -5.65
C HIS A 82 4.40 -12.14 -6.62
N SER A 83 4.65 -12.94 -7.66
CA SER A 83 5.69 -12.69 -8.67
C SER A 83 5.47 -11.40 -9.49
N GLY A 84 4.26 -10.86 -9.52
CA GLY A 84 3.92 -9.58 -10.11
C GLY A 84 3.84 -8.44 -9.09
N ALA A 85 4.20 -8.66 -7.81
CA ALA A 85 4.16 -7.62 -6.80
C ALA A 85 5.19 -6.51 -7.09
N HIS A 86 4.79 -5.27 -6.85
CA HIS A 86 5.62 -4.07 -7.07
C HIS A 86 6.97 -4.17 -6.35
N ILE A 87 6.97 -4.64 -5.10
CA ILE A 87 8.20 -4.84 -4.31
C ILE A 87 9.19 -5.80 -4.98
N TYR A 88 8.71 -6.74 -5.79
CA TYR A 88 9.56 -7.71 -6.48
C TYR A 88 10.08 -7.22 -7.82
N GLY A 89 9.21 -6.58 -8.62
CA GLY A 89 9.54 -6.22 -10.01
C GLY A 89 9.94 -4.77 -10.22
N ASP A 90 9.45 -3.87 -9.39
CA ASP A 90 9.29 -2.46 -9.77
C ASP A 90 9.88 -1.46 -8.74
N GLU A 91 10.68 -1.95 -7.77
CA GLU A 91 11.35 -1.11 -6.77
C GLU A 91 12.88 -1.19 -6.84
N CYS A 92 13.42 -1.70 -7.95
CA CYS A 92 14.86 -1.71 -8.22
C CYS A 92 15.70 -2.34 -7.08
N GLY A 93 15.16 -3.35 -6.39
CA GLY A 93 15.84 -4.01 -5.27
C GLY A 93 15.90 -3.18 -3.99
N ALA A 94 15.03 -2.18 -3.83
CA ALA A 94 15.02 -1.34 -2.63
C ALA A 94 14.72 -2.13 -1.35
N PRO A 95 13.75 -3.07 -1.31
CA PRO A 95 13.53 -3.88 -0.12
C PRO A 95 14.76 -4.69 0.31
N GLU A 96 15.44 -5.33 -0.63
CA GLU A 96 16.66 -6.09 -0.39
C GLU A 96 17.81 -5.18 0.07
N PHE A 97 17.93 -3.99 -0.51
CA PHE A 97 18.98 -3.03 -0.14
C PHE A 97 18.79 -2.51 1.28
N PHE A 98 17.59 -2.05 1.63
CA PHE A 98 17.31 -1.53 2.97
C PHE A 98 17.19 -2.62 4.03
N GLY A 99 16.88 -3.86 3.64
CA GLY A 99 16.86 -5.03 4.50
C GLY A 99 18.23 -5.71 4.67
N ASP A 100 19.30 -5.05 4.23
CA ASP A 100 20.68 -5.54 4.34
C ASP A 100 20.86 -6.96 3.72
N GLY A 101 20.12 -7.26 2.64
CA GLY A 101 20.20 -8.52 1.90
C GLY A 101 19.07 -9.51 2.19
N LEU A 102 17.97 -9.09 2.80
CA LEU A 102 16.75 -9.91 2.83
C LEU A 102 16.41 -10.43 1.43
N ARG A 103 15.72 -11.55 1.34
CA ARG A 103 15.39 -12.16 0.06
C ARG A 103 13.89 -12.10 -0.23
N LEU A 104 13.53 -11.56 -1.38
CA LEU A 104 12.16 -11.71 -1.89
C LEU A 104 12.00 -13.07 -2.55
N VAL A 105 10.92 -13.78 -2.22
CA VAL A 105 10.57 -15.10 -2.76
C VAL A 105 9.26 -14.96 -3.53
N PRO A 106 9.32 -14.93 -4.88
CA PRO A 106 8.13 -14.77 -5.70
C PRO A 106 7.30 -16.05 -5.74
N LEU A 107 6.01 -15.91 -5.50
CA LEU A 107 5.01 -16.96 -5.65
C LEU A 107 4.17 -16.71 -6.90
N THR A 108 3.80 -17.77 -7.58
CA THR A 108 2.83 -17.69 -8.68
C THR A 108 1.41 -17.82 -8.13
N GLY A 109 0.47 -17.12 -8.77
CA GLY A 109 -0.94 -17.21 -8.44
C GLY A 109 -1.77 -16.55 -9.52
N GLU A 110 -3.02 -16.96 -9.66
CA GLU A 110 -3.93 -16.38 -10.63
C GLU A 110 -4.36 -14.97 -10.21
N ASN A 111 -4.53 -14.10 -11.18
CA ASN A 111 -5.05 -12.74 -10.97
C ASN A 111 -4.23 -11.89 -10.00
N GLY A 112 -2.92 -12.09 -9.91
CA GLY A 112 -2.06 -11.33 -9.00
C GLY A 112 -2.17 -11.71 -7.52
N LYS A 113 -2.87 -12.81 -7.20
CA LYS A 113 -3.12 -13.26 -5.84
C LYS A 113 -2.29 -14.48 -5.47
N ILE A 114 -1.78 -14.52 -4.25
CA ILE A 114 -1.21 -15.72 -3.64
C ILE A 114 -2.28 -16.45 -2.82
N THR A 115 -2.06 -17.73 -2.56
CA THR A 115 -2.95 -18.56 -1.74
C THR A 115 -2.22 -19.13 -0.54
N PRO A 116 -2.93 -19.46 0.58
CA PRO A 116 -2.32 -20.14 1.72
C PRO A 116 -1.54 -21.39 1.35
N ILE A 117 -2.11 -22.22 0.47
CA ILE A 117 -1.46 -23.46 0.00
C ILE A 117 -0.15 -23.18 -0.72
N ALA A 118 -0.11 -22.16 -1.60
CA ALA A 118 1.11 -21.77 -2.30
C ALA A 118 2.18 -21.23 -1.32
N LEU A 119 1.75 -20.44 -0.35
CA LEU A 119 2.62 -19.92 0.71
C LEU A 119 3.23 -21.06 1.54
N GLU A 120 2.41 -21.95 2.08
CA GLU A 120 2.86 -23.08 2.89
C GLU A 120 3.82 -24.00 2.13
N HIS A 121 3.50 -24.30 0.87
CA HIS A 121 4.36 -25.12 0.03
C HIS A 121 5.73 -24.47 -0.21
N ALA A 122 5.76 -23.16 -0.48
CA ALA A 122 6.99 -22.44 -0.72
C ALA A 122 7.85 -22.31 0.57
N VAL A 123 7.22 -22.10 1.71
CA VAL A 123 7.92 -22.08 3.01
C VAL A 123 8.56 -23.44 3.27
N ARG A 124 7.82 -24.54 3.18
CA ARG A 124 8.35 -25.90 3.37
C ARG A 124 9.49 -26.23 2.41
N ALA A 125 9.40 -25.78 1.16
CA ALA A 125 10.48 -25.98 0.19
C ALA A 125 11.77 -25.22 0.54
N ASN A 126 11.65 -24.11 1.30
CA ASN A 126 12.79 -23.30 1.73
C ASN A 126 13.37 -23.72 3.10
N GLU A 127 12.65 -24.50 3.91
CA GLU A 127 13.09 -24.91 5.26
C GLU A 127 14.12 -26.07 5.29
N GLY A 128 14.42 -26.68 4.15
CA GLY A 128 15.08 -28.00 4.08
C GLY A 128 16.53 -28.10 4.58
N HIS A 129 17.24 -26.99 4.81
CA HIS A 129 18.69 -27.02 5.04
C HIS A 129 19.17 -26.25 6.29
N GLY A 130 18.31 -25.99 7.26
CA GLY A 130 18.66 -25.32 8.52
C GLY A 130 19.28 -23.96 8.28
N VAL A 131 20.47 -23.73 8.84
CA VAL A 131 21.19 -22.44 8.74
C VAL A 131 21.69 -22.09 7.32
N HIS A 132 21.59 -23.01 6.38
CA HIS A 132 21.94 -22.76 4.97
C HIS A 132 20.76 -22.17 4.15
N SER A 133 19.56 -22.17 4.71
CA SER A 133 18.38 -21.60 4.08
C SER A 133 18.04 -20.23 4.66
N TYR A 134 17.43 -19.36 3.86
CA TYR A 134 16.83 -18.14 4.39
C TYR A 134 15.68 -18.48 5.35
N LYS A 135 15.58 -17.73 6.45
CA LYS A 135 14.51 -17.89 7.43
C LYS A 135 13.23 -17.24 6.91
N PRO A 136 12.12 -17.95 6.73
CA PRO A 136 10.81 -17.33 6.47
C PRO A 136 10.51 -16.29 7.56
N SER A 137 10.25 -15.05 7.16
CA SER A 137 10.12 -13.92 8.09
C SER A 137 8.90 -13.09 7.88
N ALA A 138 8.48 -12.87 6.63
CA ALA A 138 7.29 -12.11 6.32
C ALA A 138 6.58 -12.63 5.06
N MET A 139 5.28 -12.34 4.98
CA MET A 139 4.45 -12.43 3.80
C MET A 139 3.97 -11.03 3.44
N SER A 140 4.02 -10.67 2.16
CA SER A 140 3.51 -9.41 1.64
C SER A 140 2.46 -9.66 0.55
N LEU A 141 1.31 -9.03 0.68
CA LEU A 141 0.27 -8.99 -0.37
C LEU A 141 0.03 -7.55 -0.82
N THR A 142 -0.45 -7.36 -2.05
CA THR A 142 -0.80 -6.04 -2.58
C THR A 142 -2.32 -5.88 -2.68
N GLN A 143 -2.86 -4.77 -2.17
CA GLN A 143 -4.30 -4.49 -2.16
C GLN A 143 -4.59 -3.04 -2.62
N ALA A 144 -5.23 -2.80 -3.79
CA ALA A 144 -5.55 -3.79 -4.84
C ALA A 144 -4.29 -4.30 -5.54
N THR A 145 -4.36 -5.53 -6.10
CA THR A 145 -3.22 -6.15 -6.77
C THR A 145 -2.81 -5.39 -8.04
N GLU A 146 -1.62 -5.64 -8.53
CA GLU A 146 -1.10 -5.08 -9.78
C GLU A 146 -1.88 -5.56 -11.02
N ALA A 147 -2.62 -6.66 -10.88
CA ALA A 147 -3.58 -7.13 -11.89
C ALA A 147 -4.94 -6.43 -11.78
N GLY A 148 -5.12 -5.51 -10.82
CA GLY A 148 -6.37 -4.81 -10.58
C GLY A 148 -7.46 -5.63 -9.91
N THR A 149 -7.12 -6.78 -9.37
CA THR A 149 -8.02 -7.61 -8.56
C THR A 149 -7.94 -7.23 -7.09
N ILE A 150 -8.89 -7.71 -6.30
CA ILE A 150 -9.01 -7.36 -4.89
C ILE A 150 -9.14 -8.65 -4.09
N TYR A 151 -8.31 -8.82 -3.06
CA TYR A 151 -8.52 -9.87 -2.07
C TYR A 151 -9.79 -9.57 -1.26
N SER A 152 -10.65 -10.56 -1.07
CA SER A 152 -11.73 -10.46 -0.09
C SER A 152 -11.17 -10.48 1.34
N ILE A 153 -11.99 -10.09 2.32
CA ILE A 153 -11.60 -10.13 3.74
C ILE A 153 -11.19 -11.56 4.14
N ASP A 154 -11.97 -12.57 3.73
CA ASP A 154 -11.69 -13.98 4.03
C ASP A 154 -10.38 -14.46 3.39
N GLU A 155 -10.07 -14.01 2.17
CA GLU A 155 -8.79 -14.33 1.50
C GLU A 155 -7.60 -13.72 2.26
N VAL A 156 -7.70 -12.46 2.70
CA VAL A 156 -6.66 -11.79 3.50
C VAL A 156 -6.48 -12.52 4.83
N GLN A 157 -7.58 -12.77 5.55
CA GLN A 157 -7.55 -13.48 6.84
C GLN A 157 -6.90 -14.86 6.72
N SER A 158 -7.31 -15.66 5.74
CA SER A 158 -6.75 -16.99 5.52
C SER A 158 -5.24 -16.98 5.24
N LEU A 159 -4.77 -15.97 4.50
CA LEU A 159 -3.34 -15.77 4.25
C LEU A 159 -2.59 -15.35 5.51
N CYS A 160 -3.15 -14.42 6.28
CA CYS A 160 -2.56 -13.96 7.53
C CYS A 160 -2.48 -15.10 8.57
N ASP A 161 -3.55 -15.88 8.72
CA ASP A 161 -3.58 -17.05 9.60
C ASP A 161 -2.48 -18.06 9.23
N SER A 162 -2.33 -18.35 7.94
CA SER A 162 -1.28 -19.25 7.44
C SER A 162 0.12 -18.67 7.70
N ALA A 163 0.34 -17.39 7.43
CA ALA A 163 1.62 -16.72 7.68
C ALA A 163 1.98 -16.72 9.17
N HIS A 164 1.03 -16.36 10.03
CA HIS A 164 1.24 -16.36 11.49
C HIS A 164 1.49 -17.76 12.06
N ALA A 165 0.76 -18.78 11.56
CA ALA A 165 1.01 -20.17 11.95
C ALA A 165 2.42 -20.65 11.59
N LEU A 166 3.02 -20.07 10.56
CA LEU A 166 4.40 -20.30 10.12
C LEU A 166 5.42 -19.36 10.81
N GLY A 167 4.97 -18.54 11.78
CA GLY A 167 5.84 -17.62 12.55
C GLY A 167 6.31 -16.40 11.75
N MET A 168 5.63 -16.07 10.66
CA MET A 168 5.93 -14.89 9.82
C MET A 168 5.08 -13.70 10.21
N LYS A 169 5.56 -12.50 9.87
CA LYS A 169 4.81 -11.26 9.90
C LYS A 169 4.06 -11.03 8.59
N THR A 170 2.99 -10.24 8.65
CA THR A 170 2.15 -9.92 7.49
C THR A 170 2.24 -8.44 7.14
N HIS A 171 2.48 -8.18 5.88
CA HIS A 171 2.54 -6.83 5.31
C HIS A 171 1.54 -6.70 4.16
N MET A 172 0.86 -5.56 4.09
CA MET A 172 0.01 -5.18 2.96
C MET A 172 0.61 -3.96 2.26
N ASP A 173 0.97 -4.12 0.99
CA ASP A 173 1.18 -2.97 0.10
C ASP A 173 -0.17 -2.39 -0.28
N GLY A 174 -0.48 -1.24 0.27
CA GLY A 174 -1.73 -0.52 0.09
C GLY A 174 -1.60 0.67 -0.87
N ALA A 175 -0.74 0.60 -1.89
CA ALA A 175 -0.57 1.70 -2.87
C ALA A 175 -1.90 2.17 -3.49
N ARG A 176 -2.92 1.28 -3.54
CA ARG A 176 -4.29 1.57 -3.97
C ARG A 176 -5.32 1.09 -2.96
N PHE A 177 -5.00 1.25 -1.68
CA PHE A 177 -5.83 0.80 -0.57
C PHE A 177 -7.24 1.39 -0.62
N GLY A 178 -7.36 2.69 -0.85
CA GLY A 178 -8.65 3.34 -0.97
C GLY A 178 -9.54 2.71 -2.05
N ASN A 179 -8.98 2.38 -3.24
CA ASN A 179 -9.73 1.71 -4.32
C ASN A 179 -10.27 0.34 -3.86
N ALA A 180 -9.47 -0.41 -3.11
CA ALA A 180 -9.87 -1.71 -2.58
C ALA A 180 -11.03 -1.57 -1.59
N ILE A 181 -10.94 -0.64 -0.64
CA ILE A 181 -11.98 -0.39 0.35
C ILE A 181 -13.29 0.07 -0.31
N ALA A 182 -13.20 1.00 -1.27
CA ALA A 182 -14.36 1.46 -2.03
C ALA A 182 -15.06 0.32 -2.79
N SER A 183 -14.29 -0.62 -3.32
CA SER A 183 -14.83 -1.79 -4.03
C SER A 183 -15.40 -2.85 -3.10
N LEU A 184 -14.75 -3.11 -1.96
CA LEU A 184 -15.23 -4.06 -0.95
C LEU A 184 -16.47 -3.54 -0.21
N GLY A 185 -16.61 -2.22 -0.09
CA GLY A 185 -17.67 -1.60 0.70
C GLY A 185 -17.57 -1.94 2.19
N CYS A 186 -16.36 -2.19 2.68
CA CYS A 186 -16.07 -2.58 4.05
C CYS A 186 -15.39 -1.45 4.82
N HIS A 187 -15.29 -1.60 6.13
CA HIS A 187 -14.47 -0.71 6.95
C HIS A 187 -12.97 -1.05 6.78
N PRO A 188 -12.04 -0.07 6.78
CA PRO A 188 -10.59 -0.28 6.64
C PRO A 188 -10.01 -1.33 7.60
N ALA A 189 -10.46 -1.34 8.85
CA ALA A 189 -10.00 -2.29 9.86
C ALA A 189 -10.31 -3.75 9.49
N GLU A 190 -11.46 -4.01 8.83
CA GLU A 190 -11.94 -5.36 8.52
C GLU A 190 -11.01 -6.12 7.57
N VAL A 191 -10.39 -5.42 6.61
CA VAL A 191 -9.48 -6.03 5.61
C VAL A 191 -8.01 -5.85 5.97
N THR A 192 -7.71 -5.21 7.09
CA THR A 192 -6.36 -5.00 7.60
C THR A 192 -6.15 -5.67 8.94
N VAL A 193 -6.16 -4.92 10.03
CA VAL A 193 -5.81 -5.42 11.36
C VAL A 193 -6.76 -6.52 11.85
N GLU A 194 -8.05 -6.42 11.57
CA GLU A 194 -9.02 -7.46 11.96
C GLU A 194 -8.83 -8.75 11.13
N ALA A 195 -8.34 -8.64 9.90
CA ALA A 195 -7.95 -9.78 9.05
C ALA A 195 -6.52 -10.29 9.32
N GLY A 196 -5.80 -9.70 10.27
CA GLY A 196 -4.48 -10.18 10.70
C GLY A 196 -3.28 -9.50 10.02
N ILE A 197 -3.45 -8.36 9.38
CA ILE A 197 -2.31 -7.57 8.85
C ILE A 197 -1.56 -6.90 10.01
N ASP A 198 -0.26 -7.15 10.10
CA ASP A 198 0.65 -6.54 11.09
C ASP A 198 1.07 -5.12 10.68
N MET A 199 1.32 -4.90 9.39
CA MET A 199 1.80 -3.62 8.86
C MET A 199 1.17 -3.30 7.51
N LEU A 200 0.89 -2.01 7.29
CA LEU A 200 0.34 -1.49 6.05
C LEU A 200 1.22 -0.37 5.49
N SER A 201 1.62 -0.47 4.24
CA SER A 201 2.06 0.68 3.45
C SER A 201 0.82 1.40 2.92
N PHE A 202 0.40 2.48 3.61
CA PHE A 202 -0.79 3.24 3.26
C PHE A 202 -0.47 4.20 2.11
N GLY A 203 -1.06 3.95 0.95
CA GLY A 203 -0.88 4.75 -0.25
C GLY A 203 -1.86 5.92 -0.32
N ALA A 204 -1.36 7.14 -0.40
CA ALA A 204 -2.17 8.34 -0.54
C ALA A 204 -1.83 9.17 -1.80
N SER A 205 -0.61 9.05 -2.34
CA SER A 205 -0.22 9.81 -3.54
C SER A 205 -1.07 9.49 -4.76
N LYS A 206 -1.42 8.21 -4.96
CA LYS A 206 -2.30 7.77 -6.04
C LYS A 206 -3.77 8.06 -5.78
N ASN A 207 -4.09 8.63 -4.61
CA ASN A 207 -5.44 8.96 -4.14
C ASN A 207 -5.65 10.45 -3.86
N GLY A 208 -4.91 11.31 -4.56
CA GLY A 208 -5.09 12.77 -4.50
C GLY A 208 -4.07 13.52 -3.65
N CYS A 209 -3.18 12.86 -2.92
CA CYS A 209 -2.06 13.52 -2.27
C CYS A 209 -0.96 13.90 -3.28
N MET A 210 -0.13 14.88 -2.91
CA MET A 210 1.00 15.34 -3.74
C MET A 210 2.18 14.36 -3.68
N ALA A 211 2.59 14.00 -2.46
CA ALA A 211 3.67 13.07 -2.17
C ALA A 211 3.58 12.69 -0.68
N ALA A 212 2.66 11.83 -0.36
CA ALA A 212 2.42 11.39 1.01
C ALA A 212 2.00 9.92 1.03
N GLU A 213 2.76 9.15 1.78
CA GLU A 213 2.53 7.75 2.08
C GLU A 213 2.78 7.54 3.57
N ALA A 214 2.35 6.42 4.12
CA ALA A 214 2.67 6.08 5.50
C ALA A 214 2.97 4.60 5.70
N LEU A 215 3.96 4.28 6.51
CA LEU A 215 4.02 2.98 7.15
C LEU A 215 3.16 3.00 8.40
N VAL A 216 2.19 2.12 8.48
CA VAL A 216 1.31 1.92 9.63
C VAL A 216 1.65 0.60 10.29
N ILE A 217 1.97 0.62 11.58
CA ILE A 217 2.26 -0.56 12.41
C ILE A 217 1.10 -0.73 13.39
N PHE A 218 0.39 -1.85 13.30
CA PHE A 218 -0.77 -2.14 14.13
C PHE A 218 -0.38 -2.87 15.41
N ASN A 219 -1.00 -2.50 16.54
CA ASN A 219 -0.88 -3.22 17.82
C ASN A 219 0.57 -3.52 18.25
N GLN A 220 1.51 -2.64 17.91
CA GLN A 220 2.95 -2.85 18.18
C GLN A 220 3.48 -4.19 17.61
N SER A 221 2.92 -4.63 16.51
CA SER A 221 3.28 -5.89 15.84
C SER A 221 4.74 -5.96 15.37
N ALA A 222 5.39 -4.78 15.24
CA ALA A 222 6.79 -4.62 14.88
C ALA A 222 7.47 -3.58 15.78
N ASN A 223 8.80 -3.62 15.82
CA ASN A 223 9.59 -2.67 16.61
C ASN A 223 9.61 -1.28 15.92
N HIS A 224 8.84 -0.35 16.44
CA HIS A 224 8.72 1.01 15.88
C HIS A 224 10.04 1.79 15.91
N GLU A 225 10.87 1.64 16.94
CA GLU A 225 12.18 2.30 17.02
C GLU A 225 13.10 1.84 15.86
N THR A 226 13.05 0.55 15.51
CA THR A 226 13.77 0.02 14.35
C THR A 226 13.22 0.65 13.05
N ALA A 227 11.90 0.74 12.91
CA ALA A 227 11.27 1.35 11.74
C ALA A 227 11.63 2.84 11.60
N GLU A 228 11.65 3.61 12.69
CA GLU A 228 12.09 5.01 12.70
C GLU A 228 13.54 5.18 12.26
N ARG A 229 14.44 4.34 12.75
CA ARG A 229 15.86 4.36 12.34
C ARG A 229 16.06 3.99 10.88
N LEU A 230 15.31 3.01 10.38
CA LEU A 230 15.31 2.64 8.96
C LEU A 230 14.74 3.76 8.09
N ARG A 231 13.67 4.44 8.52
CA ARG A 231 13.13 5.62 7.85
C ARG A 231 14.17 6.75 7.76
N GLU A 232 14.87 7.07 8.86
CA GLU A 232 15.95 8.06 8.85
C GLU A 232 17.09 7.62 7.90
N ARG A 233 17.53 6.37 8.03
CA ARG A 233 18.60 5.81 7.18
C ARG A 233 18.25 5.81 5.70
N SER A 234 16.97 5.71 5.35
CA SER A 234 16.48 5.80 3.96
C SER A 234 16.41 7.24 3.44
N GLY A 235 16.65 8.25 4.28
CA GLY A 235 16.50 9.66 3.93
C GLY A 235 15.04 10.12 3.83
N ALA A 236 14.08 9.33 4.36
CA ALA A 236 12.66 9.63 4.26
C ALA A 236 12.11 10.44 5.46
N LEU A 237 12.90 10.66 6.51
CA LEU A 237 12.53 11.58 7.59
C LEU A 237 12.87 13.03 7.17
N LEU A 238 11.91 13.70 6.55
CA LEU A 238 12.09 15.06 6.05
C LEU A 238 12.16 16.08 7.18
N GLY A 239 13.04 17.07 7.06
CA GLY A 239 13.11 18.17 8.03
C GLY A 239 11.81 18.93 8.21
N LYS A 240 10.98 19.03 7.17
CA LYS A 240 9.65 19.66 7.19
C LYS A 240 8.56 18.63 6.99
N MET A 241 8.52 17.58 7.82
CA MET A 241 7.57 16.47 7.70
C MET A 241 6.11 16.92 7.81
N ARG A 242 5.85 18.05 8.47
CA ARG A 242 4.49 18.61 8.63
C ARG A 242 3.69 18.69 7.33
N TYR A 243 4.34 18.90 6.18
CA TYR A 243 3.64 18.98 4.90
C TYR A 243 3.19 17.61 4.37
N VAL A 244 3.95 16.56 4.66
CA VAL A 244 3.53 15.17 4.35
C VAL A 244 2.43 14.77 5.32
N SER A 245 2.61 15.02 6.61
CA SER A 245 1.66 14.64 7.66
C SER A 245 0.31 15.34 7.51
N ALA A 246 0.31 16.63 7.13
CA ALA A 246 -0.94 17.38 6.90
C ALA A 246 -1.77 16.78 5.74
N GLN A 247 -1.12 16.29 4.69
CA GLN A 247 -1.80 15.61 3.60
C GLN A 247 -2.48 14.32 4.07
N LEU A 248 -1.75 13.49 4.85
CA LEU A 248 -2.29 12.23 5.39
C LEU A 248 -3.44 12.47 6.37
N VAL A 249 -3.35 13.49 7.23
CA VAL A 249 -4.44 13.86 8.14
C VAL A 249 -5.67 14.28 7.33
N ALA A 250 -5.50 15.15 6.34
CA ALA A 250 -6.60 15.62 5.51
C ALA A 250 -7.22 14.50 4.67
N GLU A 251 -6.40 13.57 4.18
CA GLU A 251 -6.88 12.40 3.42
C GLU A 251 -7.84 11.55 4.25
N VAL A 252 -7.48 11.27 5.50
CA VAL A 252 -8.27 10.42 6.39
C VAL A 252 -9.49 11.14 6.96
N GLU A 253 -9.35 12.40 7.44
CA GLU A 253 -10.43 13.10 8.15
C GLU A 253 -11.59 13.54 7.27
N VAL A 254 -11.36 13.71 5.98
CA VAL A 254 -12.41 14.20 5.06
C VAL A 254 -13.19 13.04 4.42
N ASP A 255 -12.97 11.78 4.84
CA ASP A 255 -13.50 10.57 4.18
C ASP A 255 -13.25 10.55 2.65
N ARG A 256 -12.27 11.33 2.19
CA ARG A 256 -12.01 11.56 0.78
C ARG A 256 -11.43 10.36 0.08
N TRP A 257 -10.62 9.62 0.79
CA TRP A 257 -10.04 8.40 0.24
C TRP A 257 -11.12 7.46 -0.30
N LEU A 258 -12.35 7.47 0.26
CA LEU A 258 -13.50 6.78 -0.29
C LEU A 258 -14.14 7.52 -1.47
N ALA A 259 -14.08 8.85 -1.49
CA ALA A 259 -14.76 9.66 -2.52
C ALA A 259 -13.96 9.79 -3.82
N GLU A 260 -12.63 9.78 -3.76
CA GLU A 260 -11.74 9.95 -4.91
C GLU A 260 -11.32 8.63 -5.55
N CYS A 261 -11.30 7.54 -4.79
CA CYS A 261 -11.15 6.18 -5.31
C CYS A 261 -12.32 5.71 -6.17
N VAL A 262 -13.43 6.35 -6.03
CA VAL A 262 -14.58 6.16 -6.88
C VAL A 262 -14.37 7.09 -8.07
N ILE A 263 -14.21 6.53 -9.29
CA ILE A 263 -14.61 7.21 -10.53
C ILE A 263 -15.85 8.00 -10.14
N THR A 264 -15.79 9.32 -10.18
CA THR A 264 -16.80 10.19 -9.56
C THR A 264 -18.21 9.68 -9.85
N LYS A 265 -19.16 9.90 -8.96
CA LYS A 265 -20.55 9.45 -9.14
C LYS A 265 -21.08 9.81 -10.54
N ASP A 266 -20.63 10.94 -11.07
CA ASP A 266 -20.93 11.43 -12.42
C ASP A 266 -20.27 10.56 -13.52
N SER A 267 -19.05 10.12 -13.31
CA SER A 267 -18.38 9.15 -14.20
C SER A 267 -18.95 7.75 -14.05
N ARG A 268 -19.42 7.34 -12.84
CA ARG A 268 -20.18 6.10 -12.65
C ARG A 268 -21.50 6.13 -13.40
N ASP A 269 -22.21 7.23 -13.39
CA ASP A 269 -23.48 7.37 -14.11
C ASP A 269 -23.27 7.34 -15.62
N LYS A 270 -22.16 7.88 -16.11
CA LYS A 270 -21.74 7.78 -17.52
C LYS A 270 -21.21 6.39 -17.87
N LEU A 271 -20.60 5.66 -16.93
CA LEU A 271 -20.05 4.32 -17.13
C LEU A 271 -21.01 3.19 -16.70
N ARG A 272 -22.23 3.48 -16.21
CA ARG A 272 -23.22 2.48 -15.77
C ARG A 272 -23.58 1.44 -16.82
N ASN A 273 -23.38 1.77 -18.08
CA ASN A 273 -23.65 0.86 -19.19
C ASN A 273 -22.43 0.01 -19.58
N TYR A 274 -21.29 0.19 -18.89
CA TYR A 274 -20.05 -0.50 -19.21
C TYR A 274 -19.72 -1.50 -18.11
N GLN A 275 -19.55 -2.75 -18.49
CA GLN A 275 -19.04 -3.76 -17.61
C GLN A 275 -17.51 -3.63 -17.56
N ILE A 276 -16.98 -3.14 -16.44
CA ILE A 276 -15.53 -3.20 -16.18
C ILE A 276 -15.21 -4.68 -15.96
N VAL A 277 -14.48 -5.28 -16.89
CA VAL A 277 -14.20 -6.72 -16.90
C VAL A 277 -12.91 -7.04 -16.15
N GLY A 278 -12.09 -6.01 -15.86
CA GLY A 278 -10.83 -6.14 -15.13
C GLY A 278 -9.86 -5.01 -15.45
N ILE A 279 -8.77 -4.98 -14.73
CA ILE A 279 -7.65 -4.08 -14.99
C ILE A 279 -6.49 -4.96 -15.45
N CYS A 280 -5.96 -4.72 -16.66
CA CYS A 280 -4.84 -5.50 -17.21
C CYS A 280 -3.58 -4.66 -17.32
N ARG A 281 -2.42 -5.26 -17.07
CA ARG A 281 -1.16 -4.75 -17.61
C ARG A 281 -1.15 -4.96 -19.12
N GLY A 282 -1.06 -3.87 -19.88
CA GLY A 282 -0.66 -3.95 -21.28
C GLY A 282 0.82 -4.30 -21.37
N GLY A 283 1.20 -5.35 -22.11
CA GLY A 283 2.60 -5.63 -22.40
C GLY A 283 3.28 -4.40 -23.04
N ASP A 284 4.52 -4.13 -22.70
CA ASP A 284 5.37 -3.03 -23.19
C ASP A 284 5.02 -1.60 -22.73
N MET A 285 4.16 -1.41 -21.74
CA MET A 285 3.86 -0.09 -21.22
C MET A 285 4.48 0.09 -19.82
N SER A 286 4.88 1.32 -19.47
CA SER A 286 5.46 1.60 -18.16
C SER A 286 4.53 1.14 -17.02
N MET A 287 5.11 0.68 -15.93
CA MET A 287 4.48 -0.01 -14.81
C MET A 287 3.38 0.78 -14.08
N ASP A 288 3.26 2.07 -14.36
CA ASP A 288 2.25 2.96 -13.80
C ASP A 288 0.90 2.94 -14.53
N MET A 289 0.76 2.08 -15.54
CA MET A 289 -0.48 2.02 -16.31
C MET A 289 -1.40 0.94 -15.75
N LEU A 290 -2.59 1.36 -15.31
CA LEU A 290 -3.73 0.50 -15.07
C LEU A 290 -4.66 0.57 -16.29
N PRO A 291 -4.52 -0.29 -17.30
CA PRO A 291 -5.49 -0.33 -18.37
C PRO A 291 -6.82 -0.83 -17.80
N ILE A 292 -7.84 -0.01 -17.88
CA ILE A 292 -9.22 -0.44 -17.62
C ILE A 292 -9.65 -1.30 -18.80
N LEU A 293 -9.84 -2.60 -18.58
CA LEU A 293 -10.51 -3.44 -19.57
C LEU A 293 -12.00 -3.09 -19.58
N ILE A 294 -12.38 -2.35 -20.57
CA ILE A 294 -13.77 -2.14 -20.95
C ILE A 294 -14.09 -3.08 -22.13
N SER A 295 -15.36 -3.45 -22.28
CA SER A 295 -15.78 -4.20 -23.47
C SER A 295 -15.44 -3.40 -24.75
N GLN A 296 -15.18 -4.08 -25.85
CA GLN A 296 -14.81 -3.42 -27.11
C GLN A 296 -15.83 -2.35 -27.53
N SER A 297 -17.13 -2.58 -27.28
CA SER A 297 -18.20 -1.60 -27.52
C SER A 297 -18.07 -0.36 -26.63
N ALA A 298 -17.62 -0.51 -25.39
CA ALA A 298 -17.40 0.60 -24.48
C ALA A 298 -16.17 1.43 -24.87
N ALA A 299 -15.09 0.77 -25.35
CA ALA A 299 -13.89 1.47 -25.85
C ALA A 299 -14.20 2.34 -27.08
N GLU A 300 -15.04 1.83 -28.00
CA GLU A 300 -15.47 2.58 -29.19
C GLU A 300 -16.35 3.79 -28.86
N GLU A 301 -17.15 3.73 -27.79
CA GLU A 301 -17.96 4.86 -27.33
C GLU A 301 -17.12 5.90 -26.56
N MET A 302 -16.16 5.47 -25.76
CA MET A 302 -15.25 6.39 -25.06
C MET A 302 -14.33 7.17 -26.00
N GLN A 303 -13.99 6.62 -27.18
CA GLN A 303 -13.23 7.35 -28.19
C GLN A 303 -14.05 8.48 -28.87
N LYS A 304 -15.36 8.51 -28.67
CA LYS A 304 -16.26 9.55 -29.23
C LYS A 304 -16.54 10.69 -28.25
N LEU A 305 -16.09 10.58 -27.00
CA LEU A 305 -16.17 11.60 -25.95
C LEU A 305 -14.86 12.38 -25.86
#